data_df04fba979121f7d332eef0933467281
#
_entry.id   df04fba979121f7d332eef0933467281
#
_cell.length_a   1.000
_cell.length_b   1.000
_cell.length_c   1.000
_cell.angle_alpha   90.00
_cell.angle_beta   90.00
_cell.angle_gamma   90.00
#
_symmetry.space_group_name_H-M   'P 1'
#
loop_
_entity.id
_entity.type
_entity.pdbx_description
1 polymer ?
#
loop_
_entity_poly.entity_id
_entity_poly.type
_entity_poly.pdbx_seq_one_letter_code
_entity_poly.pdbx_strand_id
1 'polypeptide(L)'
;ITLGESLNKEEYEKIGENIWIAKSAKIAKTAYINGPAIIGKNAEVRHCAFIRGSAIVGENSVVGNSTELKNVILFNNVQVPHYNYVGDSILGYKSHMGAGSITSNVKSDKKLVVVKNKDEKIETGLKKFGAMLGDCVEVGCGSVLNPGTVIGKNTNIYPLSSVRGVI
;
A
#
# COMPACT_ATOMS: atom_id res chain seq x y z
N ILE A 1 0.51 -7.31 -15.84
CA ILE A 1 1.50 -7.90 -16.79
C ILE A 1 1.70 -6.96 -17.96
N THR A 2 0.63 -6.59 -18.66
CA THR A 2 0.70 -5.63 -19.78
C THR A 2 1.26 -4.26 -19.38
N LEU A 3 0.97 -3.78 -18.17
CA LEU A 3 1.50 -2.51 -17.68
C LEU A 3 3.03 -2.54 -17.56
N GLY A 4 3.60 -3.61 -17.00
CA GLY A 4 5.06 -3.76 -16.91
C GLY A 4 5.74 -3.80 -18.28
N GLU A 5 5.13 -4.49 -19.26
CA GLU A 5 5.67 -4.57 -20.63
C GLU A 5 5.60 -3.23 -21.38
N SER A 6 4.76 -2.29 -20.95
CA SER A 6 4.65 -0.93 -21.52
C SER A 6 5.65 0.07 -20.94
N LEU A 7 6.40 -0.30 -19.90
CA LEU A 7 7.38 0.59 -19.27
C LEU A 7 8.59 0.85 -20.18
N ASN A 8 9.16 2.04 -20.05
CA ASN A 8 10.37 2.41 -20.78
C ASN A 8 11.57 1.56 -20.33
N LYS A 9 12.09 0.72 -21.23
CA LYS A 9 13.21 -0.20 -20.97
C LYS A 9 14.55 0.51 -20.72
N GLU A 10 14.68 1.77 -21.07
CA GLU A 10 15.85 2.56 -20.71
C GLU A 10 15.86 2.93 -19.23
N GLU A 11 14.69 3.07 -18.63
CA GLU A 11 14.50 3.49 -17.24
C GLU A 11 14.18 2.35 -16.29
N TYR A 12 13.60 1.26 -16.80
CA TYR A 12 13.18 0.10 -16.00
C TYR A 12 13.89 -1.18 -16.45
N GLU A 13 14.16 -2.02 -15.49
CA GLU A 13 14.74 -3.35 -15.67
C GLU A 13 13.77 -4.43 -15.22
N LYS A 14 13.65 -5.51 -16.00
CA LYS A 14 12.90 -6.71 -15.63
C LYS A 14 13.83 -7.67 -14.89
N ILE A 15 13.65 -7.83 -13.59
CA ILE A 15 14.55 -8.62 -12.70
C ILE A 15 14.06 -10.04 -12.48
N GLY A 16 12.91 -10.40 -12.98
CA GLY A 16 12.36 -11.75 -12.80
C GLY A 16 11.03 -11.89 -13.50
N GLU A 17 10.30 -12.93 -13.15
CA GLU A 17 8.99 -13.12 -13.71
C GLU A 17 8.03 -12.03 -13.21
N ASN A 18 7.65 -11.11 -14.12
CA ASN A 18 6.74 -9.99 -13.85
C ASN A 18 7.21 -9.03 -12.74
N ILE A 19 8.53 -8.85 -12.56
CA ILE A 19 9.09 -7.86 -11.64
C ILE A 19 9.82 -6.80 -12.44
N TRP A 20 9.36 -5.56 -12.35
CA TRP A 20 9.94 -4.40 -13.02
C TRP A 20 10.40 -3.38 -12.00
N ILE A 21 11.65 -3.01 -12.04
CA ILE A 21 12.24 -2.06 -11.09
C ILE A 21 12.89 -0.92 -11.87
N ALA A 22 12.58 0.31 -11.49
CA ALA A 22 13.28 1.47 -12.04
C ALA A 22 14.76 1.43 -11.66
N LYS A 23 15.64 1.70 -12.62
CA LYS A 23 17.11 1.69 -12.41
C LYS A 23 17.57 2.67 -11.33
N SER A 24 16.79 3.72 -11.08
CA SER A 24 17.04 4.70 -10.02
C SER A 24 16.48 4.29 -8.65
N ALA A 25 15.73 3.21 -8.56
CA ALA A 25 15.22 2.72 -7.29
C ALA A 25 16.32 2.11 -6.42
N LYS A 26 16.19 2.26 -5.11
CA LYS A 26 17.14 1.72 -4.13
C LYS A 26 16.53 0.52 -3.43
N ILE A 27 17.06 -0.66 -3.69
CA ILE A 27 16.57 -1.92 -3.11
C ILE A 27 17.63 -2.45 -2.14
N ALA A 28 17.25 -2.58 -0.87
CA ALA A 28 18.14 -3.19 0.12
C ALA A 28 18.35 -4.69 -0.17
N LYS A 29 19.58 -5.18 0.01
CA LYS A 29 19.93 -6.59 -0.23
C LYS A 29 19.10 -7.59 0.57
N THR A 30 18.52 -7.17 1.66
CA THR A 30 17.69 -7.95 2.58
C THR A 30 16.20 -7.80 2.33
N ALA A 31 15.79 -6.98 1.36
CA ALA A 31 14.42 -6.92 0.92
C ALA A 31 14.08 -8.14 0.04
N TYR A 32 12.84 -8.61 0.14
CA TYR A 32 12.35 -9.69 -0.69
C TYR A 32 11.16 -9.23 -1.52
N ILE A 33 11.25 -9.41 -2.83
CA ILE A 33 10.23 -8.96 -3.78
C ILE A 33 9.75 -10.14 -4.62
N ASN A 34 8.48 -10.47 -4.50
CA ASN A 34 7.77 -11.36 -5.41
C ASN A 34 7.03 -10.58 -6.49
N GLY A 35 6.90 -11.17 -7.65
CA GLY A 35 6.04 -10.66 -8.72
C GLY A 35 4.55 -11.06 -8.58
N PRO A 36 3.69 -10.43 -9.37
CA PRO A 36 3.98 -9.27 -10.20
C PRO A 36 4.23 -8.00 -9.37
N ALA A 37 5.25 -7.22 -9.71
CA ALA A 37 5.58 -5.99 -9.03
C ALA A 37 6.16 -4.93 -9.97
N ILE A 38 5.81 -3.67 -9.72
CA ILE A 38 6.43 -2.50 -10.35
C ILE A 38 6.96 -1.59 -9.25
N ILE A 39 8.25 -1.28 -9.28
CA ILE A 39 8.88 -0.34 -8.35
C ILE A 39 9.31 0.90 -9.13
N GLY A 40 8.71 2.04 -8.79
CA GLY A 40 8.88 3.31 -9.47
C GLY A 40 10.23 3.97 -9.26
N LYS A 41 10.47 5.04 -10.03
CA LYS A 41 11.73 5.80 -9.98
C LYS A 41 11.99 6.36 -8.60
N ASN A 42 13.25 6.30 -8.17
CA ASN A 42 13.73 6.80 -6.88
C ASN A 42 12.99 6.22 -5.66
N ALA A 43 12.19 5.17 -5.85
CA ALA A 43 11.57 4.50 -4.70
C ALA A 43 12.64 3.78 -3.87
N GLU A 44 12.39 3.70 -2.56
CA GLU A 44 13.26 2.98 -1.63
C GLU A 44 12.53 1.77 -1.05
N VAL A 45 13.09 0.58 -1.26
CA VAL A 45 12.65 -0.67 -0.60
C VAL A 45 13.74 -1.03 0.40
N ARG A 46 13.46 -0.79 1.68
CA ARG A 46 14.45 -0.83 2.75
C ARG A 46 14.64 -2.23 3.32
N HIS A 47 15.52 -2.32 4.31
CA HIS A 47 15.91 -3.54 4.99
C HIS A 47 14.71 -4.37 5.45
N CYS A 48 14.71 -5.67 5.15
CA CYS A 48 13.66 -6.64 5.52
C CYS A 48 12.24 -6.28 5.03
N ALA A 49 12.08 -5.39 4.06
CA ALA A 49 10.78 -5.18 3.43
C ALA A 49 10.37 -6.45 2.65
N PHE A 50 9.08 -6.80 2.72
CA PHE A 50 8.53 -7.93 2.01
C PHE A 50 7.40 -7.51 1.07
N ILE A 51 7.67 -7.49 -0.23
CA ILE A 51 6.67 -7.25 -1.27
C ILE A 51 6.19 -8.62 -1.76
N ARG A 52 4.98 -9.00 -1.38
CA ARG A 52 4.40 -10.34 -1.68
C ARG A 52 3.89 -10.50 -3.09
N GLY A 53 3.85 -9.42 -3.85
CA GLY A 53 3.33 -9.41 -5.21
C GLY A 53 2.00 -8.69 -5.38
N SER A 54 1.59 -8.52 -6.63
CA SER A 54 0.49 -7.67 -7.05
C SER A 54 0.66 -6.26 -6.49
N ALA A 55 1.88 -5.70 -6.60
CA ALA A 55 2.23 -4.41 -6.02
C ALA A 55 2.72 -3.41 -7.06
N ILE A 56 2.18 -2.21 -7.01
CA ILE A 56 2.70 -1.04 -7.71
C ILE A 56 3.17 -0.05 -6.66
N VAL A 57 4.46 0.25 -6.66
CA VAL A 57 5.08 1.25 -5.78
C VAL A 57 5.45 2.45 -6.63
N GLY A 58 4.79 3.58 -6.38
CA GLY A 58 4.98 4.82 -7.11
C GLY A 58 6.36 5.44 -6.92
N GLU A 59 6.64 6.46 -7.71
CA GLU A 59 7.92 7.17 -7.69
C GLU A 59 8.17 7.86 -6.33
N ASN A 60 9.41 7.91 -5.88
CA ASN A 60 9.86 8.52 -4.63
C ASN A 60 9.17 7.95 -3.37
N SER A 61 8.54 6.79 -3.48
CA SER A 61 7.87 6.15 -2.34
C SER A 61 8.84 5.35 -1.49
N VAL A 62 8.50 5.17 -0.21
CA VAL A 62 9.32 4.43 0.74
C VAL A 62 8.55 3.23 1.26
N VAL A 63 9.06 2.05 1.01
CA VAL A 63 8.65 0.79 1.65
C VAL A 63 9.73 0.44 2.66
N GLY A 64 9.45 0.69 3.93
CA GLY A 64 10.46 0.73 4.96
C GLY A 64 10.75 -0.62 5.62
N ASN A 65 11.48 -0.53 6.73
CA ASN A 65 11.92 -1.70 7.48
C ASN A 65 10.75 -2.60 7.88
N SER A 66 10.84 -3.87 7.54
CA SER A 66 9.88 -4.92 7.90
C SER A 66 8.43 -4.57 7.52
N THR A 67 8.25 -3.76 6.50
CA THR A 67 6.93 -3.48 5.93
C THR A 67 6.55 -4.57 4.94
N GLU A 68 5.33 -5.06 5.05
CA GLU A 68 4.77 -6.04 4.12
C GLU A 68 3.73 -5.38 3.20
N LEU A 69 3.89 -5.58 1.89
CA LEU A 69 2.93 -5.17 0.86
C LEU A 69 2.33 -6.38 0.16
N LYS A 70 1.01 -6.37 -0.02
CA LYS A 70 0.30 -7.43 -0.74
C LYS A 70 -0.93 -6.88 -1.46
N ASN A 71 -0.97 -6.99 -2.78
CA ASN A 71 -2.08 -6.52 -3.61
C ASN A 71 -2.40 -5.03 -3.35
N VAL A 72 -1.45 -4.16 -3.71
CA VAL A 72 -1.51 -2.73 -3.38
C VAL A 72 -1.13 -1.83 -4.54
N ILE A 73 -1.66 -0.63 -4.52
CA ILE A 73 -1.17 0.50 -5.31
C ILE A 73 -0.75 1.60 -4.33
N LEU A 74 0.54 1.89 -4.30
CA LEU A 74 1.07 3.09 -3.66
C LEU A 74 1.30 4.14 -4.75
N PHE A 75 0.62 5.28 -4.67
CA PHE A 75 0.89 6.40 -5.56
C PHE A 75 2.25 7.03 -5.24
N ASN A 76 2.65 8.06 -5.99
CA ASN A 76 3.96 8.67 -5.81
C ASN A 76 4.12 9.33 -4.44
N ASN A 77 5.33 9.31 -3.90
CA ASN A 77 5.71 9.90 -2.61
C ASN A 77 5.00 9.29 -1.40
N VAL A 78 4.40 8.12 -1.52
CA VAL A 78 3.80 7.39 -0.38
C VAL A 78 4.88 6.87 0.54
N GLN A 79 4.64 6.95 1.85
CA GLN A 79 5.57 6.43 2.85
C GLN A 79 4.89 5.40 3.75
N VAL A 80 5.42 4.19 3.75
CA VAL A 80 5.08 3.10 4.68
C VAL A 80 6.37 2.59 5.32
N PRO A 81 6.99 3.42 6.20
CA PRO A 81 8.41 3.34 6.48
C PRO A 81 8.80 2.32 7.55
N HIS A 82 7.88 1.87 8.42
CA HIS A 82 8.24 1.09 9.60
C HIS A 82 7.15 0.11 10.04
N TYR A 83 7.43 -1.20 9.90
CA TYR A 83 6.57 -2.27 10.45
C TYR A 83 5.10 -2.14 10.03
N ASN A 84 4.86 -1.71 8.81
CA ASN A 84 3.51 -1.58 8.29
C ASN A 84 3.05 -2.87 7.62
N TYR A 85 1.78 -3.20 7.74
CA TYR A 85 1.12 -4.13 6.84
C TYR A 85 0.14 -3.38 5.95
N VAL A 86 0.34 -3.47 4.63
CA VAL A 86 -0.56 -2.86 3.65
C VAL A 86 -1.04 -3.94 2.70
N GLY A 87 -2.30 -4.30 2.82
CA GLY A 87 -2.90 -5.37 2.03
C GLY A 87 -4.23 -4.96 1.39
N ASP A 88 -4.42 -5.33 0.12
CA ASP A 88 -5.65 -5.09 -0.64
C ASP A 88 -6.12 -3.62 -0.55
N SER A 89 -5.18 -2.69 -0.78
CA SER A 89 -5.32 -1.27 -0.47
C SER A 89 -4.76 -0.37 -1.56
N ILE A 90 -5.26 0.86 -1.60
CA ILE A 90 -4.75 1.94 -2.45
C ILE A 90 -4.39 3.12 -1.56
N LEU A 91 -3.15 3.61 -1.66
CA LEU A 91 -2.66 4.75 -0.92
C LEU A 91 -2.39 5.90 -1.88
N GLY A 92 -3.10 7.01 -1.70
CA GLY A 92 -3.01 8.21 -2.53
C GLY A 92 -1.69 8.95 -2.40
N TYR A 93 -1.47 9.91 -3.27
CA TYR A 93 -0.25 10.70 -3.38
C TYR A 93 0.16 11.32 -2.03
N LYS A 94 1.44 11.19 -1.68
CA LYS A 94 2.00 11.70 -0.41
C LYS A 94 1.31 11.20 0.87
N SER A 95 0.54 10.12 0.82
CA SER A 95 0.02 9.56 2.07
C SER A 95 1.13 8.88 2.86
N HIS A 96 0.99 8.91 4.18
CA HIS A 96 1.96 8.36 5.12
C HIS A 96 1.27 7.49 6.17
N MET A 97 1.86 6.34 6.43
CA MET A 97 1.42 5.46 7.52
C MET A 97 2.49 5.41 8.60
N GLY A 98 2.19 5.92 9.78
CA GLY A 98 3.07 5.89 10.94
C GLY A 98 3.46 4.47 11.34
N ALA A 99 4.53 4.36 12.13
CA ALA A 99 5.10 3.07 12.52
C ALA A 99 4.06 2.13 13.14
N GLY A 100 4.05 0.87 12.70
CA GLY A 100 3.13 -0.16 13.18
C GLY A 100 1.66 0.02 12.81
N SER A 101 1.31 1.05 12.03
CA SER A 101 -0.06 1.15 11.50
C SER A 101 -0.29 0.14 10.38
N ILE A 102 -1.50 -0.39 10.28
CA ILE A 102 -1.84 -1.47 9.35
C ILE A 102 -3.19 -1.26 8.66
N THR A 103 -3.32 -1.81 7.45
CA THR A 103 -4.62 -1.98 6.79
C THR A 103 -5.11 -3.40 7.03
N SER A 104 -6.05 -3.59 7.97
CA SER A 104 -6.71 -4.88 8.12
C SER A 104 -7.61 -5.14 6.91
N ASN A 105 -7.45 -6.27 6.24
CA ASN A 105 -8.13 -6.54 4.97
C ASN A 105 -9.16 -7.67 5.02
N VAL A 106 -9.30 -8.36 6.17
CA VAL A 106 -10.27 -9.44 6.35
C VAL A 106 -11.09 -9.19 7.61
N LYS A 107 -12.41 -9.27 7.47
CA LYS A 107 -13.31 -9.18 8.62
C LYS A 107 -13.21 -10.44 9.49
N SER A 108 -13.35 -10.28 10.80
CA SER A 108 -13.31 -11.41 11.76
C SER A 108 -14.44 -12.43 11.52
N ASP A 109 -15.62 -11.99 11.07
CA ASP A 109 -16.76 -12.82 10.74
C ASP A 109 -16.64 -13.51 9.36
N LYS A 110 -15.54 -13.28 8.61
CA LYS A 110 -15.25 -13.83 7.28
C LYS A 110 -16.27 -13.47 6.19
N LYS A 111 -17.22 -12.58 6.46
CA LYS A 111 -18.18 -12.07 5.47
C LYS A 111 -17.52 -11.11 4.48
N LEU A 112 -18.21 -10.83 3.38
CA LEU A 112 -17.77 -9.85 2.40
C LEU A 112 -17.61 -8.46 3.05
N VAL A 113 -16.63 -7.70 2.55
CA VAL A 113 -16.38 -6.36 3.06
C VAL A 113 -17.41 -5.40 2.45
N VAL A 114 -17.94 -4.54 3.29
CA VAL A 114 -18.87 -3.47 2.93
C VAL A 114 -18.25 -2.15 3.34
N VAL A 115 -18.16 -1.20 2.41
CA VAL A 115 -17.79 0.18 2.70
C VAL A 115 -19.03 0.90 3.22
N LYS A 116 -18.90 1.54 4.38
CA LYS A 116 -20.00 2.27 5.04
C LYS A 116 -19.73 3.76 4.99
N ASN A 117 -20.62 4.50 4.33
CA ASN A 117 -20.57 5.96 4.25
C ASN A 117 -21.89 6.53 4.76
N LYS A 118 -21.93 6.97 6.01
CA LYS A 118 -23.17 7.44 6.68
C LYS A 118 -24.28 6.37 6.52
N ASP A 119 -25.35 6.70 5.81
CA ASP A 119 -26.51 5.84 5.57
C ASP A 119 -26.32 4.92 4.35
N GLU A 120 -25.26 5.13 3.56
CA GLU A 120 -24.95 4.35 2.37
C GLU A 120 -24.07 3.15 2.69
N LYS A 121 -24.37 2.01 2.08
CA LYS A 121 -23.58 0.78 2.15
C LYS A 121 -23.21 0.34 0.75
N ILE A 122 -21.89 0.29 0.47
CA ILE A 122 -21.37 -0.15 -0.81
C ILE A 122 -20.81 -1.56 -0.63
N GLU A 123 -21.46 -2.54 -1.21
CA GLU A 123 -21.00 -3.92 -1.21
C GLU A 123 -19.84 -4.09 -2.18
N THR A 124 -18.67 -4.52 -1.67
CA THR A 124 -17.49 -4.70 -2.51
C THR A 124 -17.48 -6.03 -3.28
N GLY A 125 -18.27 -7.00 -2.86
CA GLY A 125 -18.20 -8.36 -3.37
C GLY A 125 -16.93 -9.12 -3.00
N LEU A 126 -16.06 -8.54 -2.18
CA LEU A 126 -14.73 -9.07 -1.86
C LEU A 126 -14.63 -9.52 -0.40
N LYS A 127 -13.97 -10.66 -0.18
CA LYS A 127 -13.59 -11.12 1.18
C LYS A 127 -12.38 -10.36 1.73
N LYS A 128 -11.53 -9.85 0.84
CA LYS A 128 -10.32 -9.09 1.18
C LYS A 128 -10.41 -7.71 0.56
N PHE A 129 -10.43 -6.70 1.39
CA PHE A 129 -10.46 -5.30 1.01
C PHE A 129 -9.93 -4.50 2.20
N GLY A 130 -8.78 -3.87 2.03
CA GLY A 130 -8.12 -3.12 3.10
C GLY A 130 -8.68 -1.71 3.25
N ALA A 131 -7.86 -0.71 2.91
CA ALA A 131 -8.22 0.69 3.01
C ALA A 131 -7.88 1.46 1.73
N MET A 132 -8.66 2.51 1.48
CA MET A 132 -8.39 3.50 0.42
C MET A 132 -8.07 4.82 1.08
N LEU A 133 -6.84 5.32 0.89
CA LEU A 133 -6.40 6.61 1.40
C LEU A 133 -6.34 7.61 0.25
N GLY A 134 -6.96 8.76 0.47
CA GLY A 134 -6.80 9.91 -0.41
C GLY A 134 -5.41 10.53 -0.31
N ASP A 135 -5.16 11.56 -1.11
CA ASP A 135 -3.87 12.25 -1.11
C ASP A 135 -3.58 12.96 0.20
N CYS A 136 -2.32 12.99 0.61
CA CYS A 136 -1.85 13.68 1.80
C CYS A 136 -2.54 13.24 3.09
N VAL A 137 -2.94 11.97 3.18
CA VAL A 137 -3.46 11.39 4.42
C VAL A 137 -2.30 11.03 5.34
N GLU A 138 -2.41 11.42 6.61
CA GLU A 138 -1.45 11.06 7.66
C GLU A 138 -2.09 10.08 8.64
N VAL A 139 -1.52 8.89 8.77
CA VAL A 139 -2.00 7.87 9.72
C VAL A 139 -1.03 7.74 10.88
N GLY A 140 -1.50 8.03 12.08
CA GLY A 140 -0.70 7.96 13.31
C GLY A 140 -0.26 6.53 13.64
N CYS A 141 0.87 6.44 14.36
CA CYS A 141 1.49 5.16 14.74
C CYS A 141 0.52 4.20 15.44
N GLY A 142 0.67 2.90 15.16
CA GLY A 142 -0.11 1.85 15.80
C GLY A 142 -1.61 1.84 15.46
N SER A 143 -2.05 2.63 14.49
CA SER A 143 -3.45 2.67 14.09
C SER A 143 -3.84 1.49 13.21
N VAL A 144 -5.08 1.06 13.34
CA VAL A 144 -5.67 -0.01 12.54
C VAL A 144 -6.77 0.55 11.64
N LEU A 145 -6.53 0.48 10.33
CA LEU A 145 -7.56 0.78 9.33
C LEU A 145 -8.33 -0.50 9.04
N ASN A 146 -9.55 -0.59 9.52
CA ASN A 146 -10.36 -1.80 9.40
C ASN A 146 -10.84 -2.03 7.95
N PRO A 147 -11.21 -3.27 7.58
CA PRO A 147 -11.65 -3.58 6.22
C PRO A 147 -12.77 -2.67 5.73
N GLY A 148 -12.56 -2.06 4.55
CA GLY A 148 -13.51 -1.13 3.96
C GLY A 148 -13.39 0.32 4.46
N THR A 149 -12.29 0.66 5.13
CA THR A 149 -12.00 2.06 5.49
C THR A 149 -11.66 2.86 4.24
N VAL A 150 -12.26 4.04 4.11
CA VAL A 150 -11.92 5.04 3.08
C VAL A 150 -11.66 6.37 3.77
N ILE A 151 -10.50 6.96 3.54
CA ILE A 151 -10.07 8.20 4.19
C ILE A 151 -9.93 9.28 3.13
N GLY A 152 -10.65 10.38 3.30
CA GLY A 152 -10.58 11.54 2.40
C GLY A 152 -9.22 12.22 2.44
N LYS A 153 -8.90 12.96 1.36
CA LYS A 153 -7.63 13.68 1.24
C LYS A 153 -7.39 14.65 2.40
N ASN A 154 -6.11 14.89 2.74
CA ASN A 154 -5.67 15.81 3.79
C ASN A 154 -6.21 15.49 5.20
N THR A 155 -6.58 14.23 5.44
CA THR A 155 -7.10 13.80 6.75
C THR A 155 -5.96 13.28 7.63
N ASN A 156 -5.97 13.65 8.90
CA ASN A 156 -5.06 13.14 9.92
C ASN A 156 -5.79 12.17 10.83
N ILE A 157 -5.23 10.96 10.96
CA ILE A 157 -5.68 9.94 11.92
C ILE A 157 -4.72 9.96 13.11
N TYR A 158 -5.26 10.15 14.30
CA TYR A 158 -4.44 10.15 15.52
C TYR A 158 -3.85 8.78 15.82
N PRO A 159 -2.69 8.71 16.50
CA PRO A 159 -2.08 7.44 16.90
C PRO A 159 -3.04 6.54 17.68
N LEU A 160 -2.84 5.23 17.56
CA LEU A 160 -3.61 4.18 18.25
C LEU A 160 -5.12 4.20 17.93
N SER A 161 -5.49 4.71 16.78
CA SER A 161 -6.89 4.76 16.34
C SER A 161 -7.34 3.45 15.68
N SER A 162 -8.60 3.07 15.94
CA SER A 162 -9.30 2.01 15.19
C SER A 162 -10.31 2.65 14.25
N VAL A 163 -9.95 2.77 12.97
CA VAL A 163 -10.71 3.51 11.96
C VAL A 163 -11.65 2.60 11.19
N ARG A 164 -12.87 3.06 10.92
CA ARG A 164 -13.89 2.29 10.16
C ARG A 164 -14.74 3.22 9.31
N GLY A 165 -15.13 2.75 8.12
CA GLY A 165 -16.04 3.45 7.23
C GLY A 165 -15.34 4.58 6.45
N VAL A 166 -16.13 5.53 5.99
CA VAL A 166 -15.65 6.70 5.23
C VAL A 166 -15.46 7.90 6.15
N ILE A 167 -14.30 8.55 6.08
CA ILE A 167 -13.92 9.70 6.90
C ILE A 167 -13.43 10.83 6.00
#